data_e1490b7775835a30a0c0f90ecef342fb
#
_entry.id   e1490b7775835a30a0c0f90ecef342fb
#
_cell.length_a   1.000
_cell.length_b   1.000
_cell.length_c   1.000
_cell.angle_alpha   90.00
_cell.angle_beta   90.00
_cell.angle_gamma   90.00
#
_symmetry.space_group_name_H-M   'P 1'
#
loop_
_entity.id
_entity.type
_entity.pdbx_description
1 polymer ?
#
loop_
_entity_poly.entity_id
_entity_poly.type
_entity_poly.pdbx_seq_one_letter_code
_entity_poly.pdbx_strand_id
1 'polypeptide(L)'
;MGERTRTGCEQFKVLDNSRNILTESLDLYRKVSGLIQNSKMVLNVLKLQGEMLKISATECSRTDIYTQEGYNAYTKVLNDIMEESITSFDLLRTIISPDLKMTDGERLKIIIDLDAKLRAQQDKLLDERARFNTVNDAIKRIAALKSDKSRAYGSD
;
A
#
# COMPACT_ATOMS: atom_id res chain seq x y z
N MET A 1 20.24 -3.39 13.03
CA MET A 1 19.74 -4.39 12.06
C MET A 1 18.61 -5.24 12.59
N GLY A 2 18.62 -5.67 13.84
CA GLY A 2 17.59 -6.54 14.40
C GLY A 2 16.17 -6.00 14.34
N GLU A 3 15.93 -4.78 14.79
CA GLU A 3 14.59 -4.18 14.77
C GLU A 3 14.11 -3.88 13.35
N ARG A 4 14.99 -3.33 12.51
CA ARG A 4 14.65 -3.05 11.12
C ARG A 4 14.30 -4.33 10.36
N THR A 5 15.07 -5.40 10.57
CA THR A 5 14.81 -6.70 9.95
C THR A 5 13.47 -7.27 10.40
N ARG A 6 13.19 -7.19 11.71
CA ARG A 6 11.91 -7.68 12.28
C ARG A 6 10.73 -6.89 11.72
N THR A 7 10.79 -5.55 11.76
CA THR A 7 9.75 -4.69 11.21
C THR A 7 9.58 -4.95 9.71
N GLY A 8 10.68 -5.10 8.98
CA GLY A 8 10.65 -5.44 7.56
C GLY A 8 9.95 -6.77 7.29
N CYS A 9 10.21 -7.79 8.12
CA CYS A 9 9.55 -9.09 7.98
C CYS A 9 8.04 -9.00 8.21
N GLU A 10 7.59 -8.24 9.21
CA GLU A 10 6.17 -8.02 9.49
C GLU A 10 5.50 -7.27 8.35
N GLN A 11 6.16 -6.21 7.82
CA GLN A 11 5.67 -5.45 6.68
C GLN A 11 5.54 -6.35 5.45
N PHE A 12 6.53 -7.18 5.18
CA PHE A 12 6.49 -8.09 4.05
C PHE A 12 5.40 -9.15 4.16
N LYS A 13 5.02 -9.59 5.36
CA LYS A 13 3.88 -10.50 5.55
C LYS A 13 2.58 -9.90 5.03
N VAL A 14 2.30 -8.65 5.39
CA VAL A 14 1.09 -7.96 4.92
C VAL A 14 1.14 -7.76 3.41
N LEU A 15 2.30 -7.36 2.88
CA LEU A 15 2.49 -7.18 1.44
C LEU A 15 2.35 -8.51 0.69
N ASP A 16 2.87 -9.61 1.24
CA ASP A 16 2.74 -10.94 0.65
C ASP A 16 1.28 -11.40 0.65
N ASN A 17 0.54 -11.19 1.73
CA ASN A 17 -0.88 -11.49 1.80
C ASN A 17 -1.66 -10.70 0.76
N SER A 18 -1.38 -9.40 0.64
CA SER A 18 -2.02 -8.53 -0.36
C SER A 18 -1.71 -8.99 -1.78
N ARG A 19 -0.48 -9.39 -2.04
CA ARG A 19 -0.03 -9.90 -3.34
C ARG A 19 -0.73 -11.21 -3.69
N ASN A 20 -0.87 -12.12 -2.73
CA ASN A 20 -1.55 -13.39 -2.93
C ASN A 20 -3.03 -13.18 -3.25
N ILE A 21 -3.71 -12.30 -2.51
CA ILE A 21 -5.11 -11.97 -2.78
C ILE A 21 -5.26 -11.34 -4.16
N LEU A 22 -4.37 -10.44 -4.54
CA LEU A 22 -4.39 -9.83 -5.87
C LEU A 22 -4.20 -10.86 -6.97
N THR A 23 -3.23 -11.76 -6.83
CA THR A 23 -2.96 -12.82 -7.79
C THR A 23 -4.17 -13.73 -7.96
N GLU A 24 -4.77 -14.19 -6.86
CA GLU A 24 -5.98 -15.02 -6.88
C GLU A 24 -7.15 -14.27 -7.53
N SER A 25 -7.31 -13.00 -7.22
CA SER A 25 -8.37 -12.15 -7.78
C SER A 25 -8.20 -11.96 -9.28
N LEU A 26 -6.98 -11.73 -9.75
CA LEU A 26 -6.69 -11.60 -11.18
C LEU A 26 -6.93 -12.90 -11.95
N ASP A 27 -6.55 -14.03 -11.38
CA ASP A 27 -6.80 -15.35 -11.97
C ASP A 27 -8.29 -15.64 -12.08
N LEU A 28 -9.03 -15.33 -11.03
CA LEU A 28 -10.48 -15.49 -11.00
C LEU A 28 -11.14 -14.54 -12.01
N TYR A 29 -10.70 -13.30 -12.07
CA TYR A 29 -11.20 -12.32 -13.05
C TYR A 29 -11.04 -12.80 -14.48
N ARG A 30 -9.89 -13.36 -14.83
CA ARG A 30 -9.62 -13.91 -16.17
C ARG A 30 -10.61 -15.01 -16.54
N LYS A 31 -11.03 -15.83 -15.57
CA LYS A 31 -11.99 -16.91 -15.79
C LYS A 31 -13.41 -16.42 -15.97
N VAL A 32 -13.80 -15.33 -15.29
CA VAL A 32 -15.20 -14.91 -15.20
C VAL A 32 -15.50 -13.59 -15.92
N SER A 33 -14.51 -12.90 -16.47
CA SER A 33 -14.67 -11.57 -17.04
C SER A 33 -15.74 -11.49 -18.16
N GLY A 34 -15.91 -12.57 -18.92
CA GLY A 34 -16.94 -12.68 -19.94
C GLY A 34 -18.34 -12.96 -19.41
N LEU A 35 -18.46 -13.31 -18.13
CA LEU A 35 -19.72 -13.69 -17.47
C LEU A 35 -20.27 -12.61 -16.55
N ILE A 36 -19.43 -11.63 -16.20
CA ILE A 36 -19.78 -10.57 -15.24
C ILE A 36 -20.07 -9.27 -16.01
N GLN A 37 -21.25 -8.71 -15.79
CA GLN A 37 -21.53 -7.35 -16.23
C GLN A 37 -20.60 -6.38 -15.48
N ASN A 38 -20.21 -5.31 -16.15
CA ASN A 38 -19.32 -4.28 -15.57
C ASN A 38 -17.94 -4.81 -15.18
N SER A 39 -17.42 -5.79 -15.93
CA SER A 39 -16.09 -6.35 -15.70
C SER A 39 -14.96 -5.29 -15.70
N LYS A 40 -15.15 -4.18 -16.45
CA LYS A 40 -14.20 -3.06 -16.44
C LYS A 40 -14.08 -2.42 -15.07
N MET A 41 -15.18 -2.32 -14.32
CA MET A 41 -15.16 -1.76 -12.96
C MET A 41 -14.38 -2.65 -12.00
N VAL A 42 -14.58 -3.97 -12.12
CA VAL A 42 -13.79 -4.95 -11.36
C VAL A 42 -12.31 -4.80 -11.68
N LEU A 43 -11.96 -4.69 -12.95
CA LEU A 43 -10.58 -4.52 -13.38
C LEU A 43 -9.97 -3.22 -12.82
N ASN A 44 -10.73 -2.14 -12.79
CA ASN A 44 -10.28 -0.87 -12.22
C ASN A 44 -9.96 -1.00 -10.73
N VAL A 45 -10.79 -1.71 -9.98
CA VAL A 45 -10.54 -1.96 -8.55
C VAL A 45 -9.30 -2.84 -8.36
N LEU A 46 -9.11 -3.85 -9.21
CA LEU A 46 -7.91 -4.70 -9.17
C LEU A 46 -6.64 -3.90 -9.48
N LYS A 47 -6.71 -2.98 -10.44
CA LYS A 47 -5.59 -2.07 -10.74
C LYS A 47 -5.26 -1.16 -9.57
N LEU A 48 -6.27 -0.62 -8.92
CA LEU A 48 -6.12 0.22 -7.73
C LEU A 48 -5.43 -0.54 -6.61
N GLN A 49 -5.83 -1.79 -6.37
CA GLN A 49 -5.18 -2.68 -5.42
C GLN A 49 -3.71 -2.89 -5.78
N GLY A 50 -3.41 -3.17 -7.04
CA GLY A 50 -2.05 -3.36 -7.53
C GLY A 50 -1.18 -2.11 -7.34
N GLU A 51 -1.73 -0.93 -7.57
CA GLU A 51 -1.03 0.35 -7.37
C GLU A 51 -0.70 0.57 -5.89
N MET A 52 -1.66 0.32 -5.00
CA MET A 52 -1.43 0.44 -3.56
C MET A 52 -0.34 -0.50 -3.08
N LEU A 53 -0.36 -1.75 -3.55
CA LEU A 53 0.66 -2.74 -3.23
C LEU A 53 2.03 -2.28 -3.72
N LYS A 54 2.12 -1.76 -4.93
CA LYS A 54 3.37 -1.27 -5.53
C LYS A 54 3.93 -0.10 -4.74
N ILE A 55 3.10 0.87 -4.37
CA ILE A 55 3.52 2.03 -3.58
C ILE A 55 4.08 1.54 -2.24
N SER A 56 3.35 0.70 -1.53
CA SER A 56 3.75 0.20 -0.21
C SER A 56 5.04 -0.60 -0.27
N ALA A 57 5.19 -1.49 -1.26
CA ALA A 57 6.40 -2.28 -1.45
C ALA A 57 7.61 -1.39 -1.74
N THR A 58 7.44 -0.40 -2.60
CA THR A 58 8.51 0.55 -2.95
C THR A 58 8.94 1.35 -1.73
N GLU A 59 7.98 1.87 -0.96
CA GLU A 59 8.29 2.68 0.22
C GLU A 59 8.92 1.86 1.34
N CYS A 60 8.48 0.63 1.56
CA CYS A 60 9.10 -0.26 2.56
C CYS A 60 10.52 -0.68 2.17
N SER A 61 10.88 -0.62 0.90
CA SER A 61 12.20 -0.97 0.39
C SER A 61 13.17 0.21 0.31
N ARG A 62 12.77 1.39 0.73
CA ARG A 62 13.61 2.60 0.66
C ARG A 62 14.85 2.47 1.53
N THR A 63 15.97 2.98 1.04
CA THR A 63 17.25 3.02 1.74
C THR A 63 17.69 4.46 2.10
N ASP A 64 16.93 5.46 1.66
CA ASP A 64 17.22 6.89 1.82
C ASP A 64 16.60 7.50 3.07
N ILE A 65 16.00 6.68 3.93
CA ILE A 65 15.38 7.14 5.18
C ILE A 65 16.47 7.38 6.22
N TYR A 66 16.51 8.59 6.74
CA TYR A 66 17.62 9.06 7.56
C TYR A 66 17.74 8.35 8.91
N THR A 67 16.62 8.05 9.58
CA THR A 67 16.64 7.41 10.89
C THR A 67 15.92 6.06 10.87
N GLN A 68 16.41 5.11 11.70
CA GLN A 68 15.75 3.83 11.90
C GLN A 68 14.37 4.00 12.53
N GLU A 69 14.24 4.92 13.47
CA GLU A 69 12.97 5.24 14.11
C GLU A 69 11.95 5.77 13.11
N GLY A 70 12.39 6.68 12.23
CA GLY A 70 11.57 7.20 11.13
C GLY A 70 11.11 6.10 10.20
N TYR A 71 12.01 5.18 9.83
CA TYR A 71 11.65 4.01 9.02
C TYR A 71 10.58 3.16 9.69
N ASN A 72 10.79 2.82 10.96
CA ASN A 72 9.86 1.97 11.70
C ASN A 72 8.47 2.60 11.81
N ALA A 73 8.40 3.89 12.15
CA ALA A 73 7.14 4.60 12.28
C ALA A 73 6.41 4.70 10.94
N TYR A 74 7.13 5.04 9.89
CA TYR A 74 6.57 5.19 8.56
C TYR A 74 6.03 3.87 8.00
N THR A 75 6.85 2.82 8.04
CA THR A 75 6.44 1.52 7.52
C THR A 75 5.28 0.92 8.31
N LYS A 76 5.19 1.22 9.61
CA LYS A 76 4.03 0.81 10.41
C LYS A 76 2.75 1.48 9.90
N VAL A 77 2.79 2.77 9.58
CA VAL A 77 1.63 3.48 9.04
C VAL A 77 1.21 2.88 7.70
N LEU A 78 2.16 2.63 6.81
CA LEU A 78 1.86 2.01 5.51
C LEU A 78 1.27 0.61 5.69
N ASN A 79 1.84 -0.16 6.60
CA ASN A 79 1.36 -1.50 6.91
C ASN A 79 -0.09 -1.48 7.43
N ASP A 80 -0.40 -0.56 8.33
CA ASP A 80 -1.76 -0.42 8.89
C ASP A 80 -2.77 -0.09 7.79
N ILE A 81 -2.42 0.77 6.85
CA ILE A 81 -3.26 1.11 5.70
C ILE A 81 -3.48 -0.12 4.81
N MET A 82 -2.44 -0.86 4.50
CA MET A 82 -2.54 -2.07 3.68
C MET A 82 -3.35 -3.15 4.37
N GLU A 83 -3.17 -3.34 5.67
CA GLU A 83 -3.92 -4.30 6.46
C GLU A 83 -5.42 -3.98 6.48
N GLU A 84 -5.76 -2.72 6.67
CA GLU A 84 -7.13 -2.21 6.55
C GLU A 84 -7.73 -2.53 5.18
N SER A 85 -6.92 -2.44 4.13
CA SER A 85 -7.34 -2.68 2.74
C SER A 85 -7.55 -4.16 2.42
N ILE A 86 -6.93 -5.07 3.16
CA ILE A 86 -7.02 -6.53 2.90
C ILE A 86 -8.48 -7.00 2.95
N THR A 87 -9.28 -6.50 3.88
CA THR A 87 -10.69 -6.87 3.98
C THR A 87 -11.44 -6.51 2.69
N SER A 88 -11.17 -5.34 2.12
CA SER A 88 -11.78 -4.89 0.87
C SER A 88 -11.33 -5.74 -0.32
N PHE A 89 -10.04 -6.07 -0.37
CA PHE A 89 -9.48 -6.93 -1.40
C PHE A 89 -10.09 -8.33 -1.36
N ASP A 90 -10.23 -8.87 -0.15
CA ASP A 90 -10.80 -10.20 0.06
C ASP A 90 -12.29 -10.22 -0.31
N LEU A 91 -13.03 -9.16 0.03
CA LEU A 91 -14.43 -9.02 -0.36
C LEU A 91 -14.57 -8.97 -1.89
N LEU A 92 -13.71 -8.22 -2.58
CA LEU A 92 -13.73 -8.18 -4.04
C LEU A 92 -13.52 -9.58 -4.62
N ARG A 93 -12.54 -10.33 -4.12
CA ARG A 93 -12.28 -11.70 -4.54
C ARG A 93 -13.53 -12.57 -4.38
N THR A 94 -14.22 -12.42 -3.28
CA THR A 94 -15.45 -13.18 -2.99
C THR A 94 -16.58 -12.84 -3.96
N ILE A 95 -16.83 -11.55 -4.22
CA ILE A 95 -17.97 -11.14 -5.06
C ILE A 95 -17.78 -11.40 -6.55
N ILE A 96 -16.54 -11.58 -7.02
CA ILE A 96 -16.29 -11.96 -8.41
C ILE A 96 -16.36 -13.47 -8.62
N SER A 97 -16.52 -14.25 -7.57
CA SER A 97 -16.68 -15.70 -7.69
C SER A 97 -17.98 -16.06 -8.43
N PRO A 98 -17.92 -16.96 -9.42
CA PRO A 98 -19.11 -17.36 -10.15
C PRO A 98 -20.10 -18.17 -9.31
N ASP A 99 -19.64 -18.75 -8.20
CA ASP A 99 -20.46 -19.55 -7.30
C ASP A 99 -21.35 -18.71 -6.38
N LEU A 100 -21.08 -17.43 -6.28
CA LEU A 100 -21.83 -16.54 -5.42
C LEU A 100 -23.16 -16.16 -6.07
N LYS A 101 -24.26 -16.52 -5.41
CA LYS A 101 -25.62 -16.18 -5.86
C LYS A 101 -25.95 -14.73 -5.52
N MET A 102 -25.71 -13.87 -6.47
CA MET A 102 -25.90 -12.44 -6.32
C MET A 102 -26.35 -11.86 -7.66
N THR A 103 -27.28 -10.91 -7.64
CA THR A 103 -27.66 -10.20 -8.85
C THR A 103 -26.54 -9.28 -9.31
N ASP A 104 -26.54 -8.94 -10.61
CA ASP A 104 -25.54 -8.00 -11.16
C ASP A 104 -25.66 -6.62 -10.51
N GLY A 105 -26.88 -6.17 -10.19
CA GLY A 105 -27.10 -4.89 -9.49
C GLY A 105 -26.52 -4.88 -8.09
N GLU A 106 -26.71 -5.96 -7.34
CA GLU A 106 -26.13 -6.11 -5.99
C GLU A 106 -24.59 -6.12 -6.05
N ARG A 107 -24.04 -6.88 -7.01
CA ARG A 107 -22.59 -6.95 -7.22
C ARG A 107 -22.03 -5.59 -7.59
N LEU A 108 -22.68 -4.88 -8.49
CA LEU A 108 -22.26 -3.54 -8.92
C LEU A 108 -22.21 -2.55 -7.76
N LYS A 109 -23.22 -2.57 -6.91
CA LYS A 109 -23.26 -1.70 -5.74
C LYS A 109 -22.07 -1.92 -4.82
N ILE A 110 -21.73 -3.18 -4.56
CA ILE A 110 -20.58 -3.53 -3.72
C ILE A 110 -19.28 -3.08 -4.39
N ILE A 111 -19.14 -3.27 -5.69
CA ILE A 111 -17.95 -2.86 -6.45
C ILE A 111 -17.76 -1.34 -6.38
N ILE A 112 -18.83 -0.57 -6.53
CA ILE A 112 -18.79 0.90 -6.43
C ILE A 112 -18.34 1.32 -5.04
N ASP A 113 -18.89 0.71 -4.00
CA ASP A 113 -18.52 1.01 -2.62
C ASP A 113 -17.05 0.66 -2.33
N LEU A 114 -16.58 -0.48 -2.85
CA LEU A 114 -15.17 -0.89 -2.73
C LEU A 114 -14.24 0.07 -3.46
N ASP A 115 -14.60 0.50 -4.67
CA ASP A 115 -13.82 1.46 -5.43
C ASP A 115 -13.64 2.76 -4.65
N ALA A 116 -14.72 3.31 -4.11
CA ALA A 116 -14.68 4.54 -3.32
C ALA A 116 -13.82 4.37 -2.06
N LYS A 117 -13.97 3.27 -1.36
CA LYS A 117 -13.22 2.99 -0.14
C LYS A 117 -11.73 2.83 -0.43
N LEU A 118 -11.37 2.09 -1.48
CA LEU A 118 -9.97 1.87 -1.83
C LEU A 118 -9.30 3.14 -2.36
N ARG A 119 -10.03 4.00 -3.06
CA ARG A 119 -9.52 5.31 -3.47
C ARG A 119 -9.20 6.19 -2.26
N ALA A 120 -10.06 6.20 -1.26
CA ALA A 120 -9.81 6.92 -0.02
C ALA A 120 -8.58 6.37 0.71
N GLN A 121 -8.40 5.06 0.73
CA GLN A 121 -7.23 4.42 1.33
C GLN A 121 -5.95 4.71 0.54
N GLN A 122 -6.03 4.74 -0.78
CA GLN A 122 -4.90 5.14 -1.63
C GLN A 122 -4.51 6.60 -1.39
N ASP A 123 -5.47 7.49 -1.30
CA ASP A 123 -5.22 8.91 -0.99
C ASP A 123 -4.51 9.05 0.36
N LYS A 124 -4.94 8.30 1.35
CA LYS A 124 -4.30 8.26 2.67
C LYS A 124 -2.85 7.79 2.57
N LEU A 125 -2.60 6.76 1.77
CA LEU A 125 -1.26 6.22 1.53
C LEU A 125 -0.35 7.28 0.89
N LEU A 126 -0.84 7.99 -0.11
CA LEU A 126 -0.11 9.05 -0.81
C LEU A 126 0.14 10.26 0.09
N ASP A 127 -0.83 10.63 0.92
CA ASP A 127 -0.69 11.72 1.88
C ASP A 127 0.37 11.40 2.94
N GLU A 128 0.38 10.19 3.45
CA GLU A 128 1.39 9.75 4.42
C GLU A 128 2.79 9.74 3.79
N ARG A 129 2.91 9.31 2.54
CA ARG A 129 4.18 9.38 1.81
C ARG A 129 4.67 10.82 1.66
N ALA A 130 3.79 11.73 1.28
CA ALA A 130 4.14 13.13 1.11
C ALA A 130 4.57 13.76 2.44
N ARG A 131 3.85 13.48 3.50
CA ARG A 131 4.15 13.97 4.85
C ARG A 131 5.49 13.44 5.34
N PHE A 132 5.73 12.15 5.17
CA PHE A 132 6.98 11.53 5.55
C PHE A 132 8.17 12.12 4.77
N ASN A 133 8.03 12.31 3.46
CA ASN A 133 9.08 12.90 2.62
C ASN A 133 9.46 14.32 3.09
N THR A 134 8.48 15.12 3.44
CA THR A 134 8.73 16.47 3.95
C THR A 134 9.58 16.43 5.22
N VAL A 135 9.25 15.58 6.16
CA VAL A 135 9.99 15.44 7.43
C VAL A 135 11.38 14.84 7.18
N ASN A 136 11.48 13.78 6.40
CA ASN A 136 12.74 13.11 6.12
C ASN A 136 13.73 14.04 5.42
N ASP A 137 13.26 14.82 4.46
CA ASP A 137 14.07 15.80 3.73
C ASP A 137 14.54 16.94 4.67
N ALA A 138 13.69 17.39 5.57
CA ALA A 138 14.04 18.40 6.57
C ALA A 138 15.15 17.88 7.51
N ILE A 139 15.04 16.65 7.97
CA ILE A 139 16.06 16.01 8.84
C ILE A 139 17.40 15.92 8.10
N LYS A 140 17.38 15.50 6.84
CA LYS A 140 18.58 15.41 5.99
C LYS A 140 19.26 16.77 5.83
N ARG A 141 18.49 17.84 5.61
CA ARG A 141 19.03 19.21 5.48
C ARG A 141 19.67 19.69 6.77
N ILE A 142 19.02 19.45 7.90
CA ILE A 142 19.56 19.82 9.23
C ILE A 142 20.87 19.08 9.49
N ALA A 143 20.92 17.79 9.20
CA ALA A 143 22.12 16.98 9.35
C ALA A 143 23.26 17.48 8.47
N ALA A 144 22.97 17.85 7.21
CA ALA A 144 23.95 18.41 6.30
C ALA A 144 24.50 19.75 6.80
N LEU A 145 23.64 20.63 7.30
CA LEU A 145 24.06 21.92 7.86
C LEU A 145 24.94 21.75 9.09
N LYS A 146 24.62 20.82 9.97
CA LYS A 146 25.44 20.51 11.14
C LYS A 146 26.81 19.98 10.74
N SER A 147 26.87 19.10 9.75
CA SER A 147 28.11 18.56 9.21
C SER A 147 29.00 19.66 8.62
N ASP A 148 28.44 20.55 7.81
CA ASP A 148 29.15 21.67 7.21
C ASP A 148 29.68 22.63 8.27
N LYS A 149 28.86 22.91 9.27
CA LYS A 149 29.25 23.75 10.40
C LYS A 149 30.43 23.15 11.19
N SER A 150 30.38 21.85 11.44
CA SER A 150 31.45 21.13 12.10
C SER A 150 32.75 21.20 11.29
N ARG A 151 32.70 21.06 9.98
CA ARG A 151 33.86 21.21 9.11
C ARG A 151 34.43 22.62 9.13
N ALA A 152 33.56 23.62 9.19
CA ALA A 152 34.00 25.02 9.21
C ALA A 152 34.67 25.42 10.53
N TYR A 153 34.25 24.88 11.66
CA TYR A 153 34.67 25.31 12.98
C TYR A 153 35.51 24.31 13.76
N GLY A 154 35.60 23.07 13.30
CA GLY A 154 36.12 22.11 14.21
C GLY A 154 36.91 20.99 13.62
N SER A 155 37.93 21.21 12.99
CA SER A 155 38.81 20.14 12.59
C SER A 155 40.01 19.96 13.50
N ASP A 156 39.91 20.41 14.68
CA ASP A 156 41.07 20.34 15.58
C ASP A 156 41.09 19.03 16.37
#